data_6c2b7d511b4ca17b15937e8d9a0d8baf
#
_entry.id   6c2b7d511b4ca17b15937e8d9a0d8baf
#
_cell.length_a   1.000
_cell.length_b   1.000
_cell.length_c   1.000
_cell.angle_alpha   90.00
_cell.angle_beta   90.00
_cell.angle_gamma   90.00
#
_symmetry.space_group_name_H-M   'P 1'
#
loop_
_entity.id
_entity.type
_entity.pdbx_description
1 polymer ?
#
loop_
_entity_poly.entity_id
_entity_poly.type
_entity_poly.pdbx_seq_one_letter_code
_entity_poly.pdbx_strand_id
1 'polypeptide(L)'
;RGRPMNVAYFPGCSLHGLLFGYTEWLMFADDKLEDFFRLDTYVPSNFYFNAIDSKTRSLEQSYARWFNEPMQYALPRFGITGYDHAQFFLHGYDKHGKKFRGTKGQSTYVPLQNPLQFKQVSTAGMQNEFFHLIHYSSQGNIESIAY
;
A
#
# COMPACT_ATOMS: atom_id res chain seq x y z
N ARG A 1 -7.94 12.23 -20.11
CA ARG A 1 -7.46 11.11 -20.95
C ARG A 1 -5.94 11.08 -20.83
N GLY A 2 -5.42 10.27 -19.87
CA GLY A 2 -3.99 10.03 -19.71
C GLY A 2 -3.43 9.35 -20.96
N ARG A 3 -2.27 9.80 -21.43
CA ARG A 3 -1.56 9.13 -22.52
C ARG A 3 -1.17 7.73 -22.02
N PRO A 4 -1.36 6.67 -22.83
CA PRO A 4 -0.83 5.36 -22.48
C PRO A 4 0.69 5.49 -22.36
N MET A 5 1.25 4.90 -21.31
CA MET A 5 2.68 4.82 -21.10
C MET A 5 3.25 3.94 -22.24
N ASN A 6 3.89 4.57 -23.23
CA ASN A 6 4.66 3.84 -24.22
C ASN A 6 5.95 3.38 -23.55
N VAL A 7 5.91 2.22 -22.92
CA VAL A 7 7.14 1.47 -22.66
C VAL A 7 7.66 1.06 -24.05
N ALA A 8 8.74 1.70 -24.48
CA ALA A 8 9.35 1.38 -25.76
C ALA A 8 9.74 -0.10 -25.73
N TYR A 9 9.07 -0.91 -26.54
CA TYR A 9 9.40 -2.31 -26.73
C TYR A 9 10.70 -2.39 -27.53
N PHE A 10 11.81 -2.71 -26.86
CA PHE A 10 13.08 -3.04 -27.48
C PHE A 10 13.27 -4.55 -27.45
N PRO A 11 12.90 -5.29 -28.52
CA PRO A 11 13.17 -6.72 -28.60
C PRO A 11 14.69 -6.93 -28.69
N GLY A 12 15.24 -7.64 -27.71
CA GLY A 12 16.64 -8.07 -27.72
C GLY A 12 17.63 -7.27 -26.86
N CYS A 13 17.20 -6.23 -26.13
CA CYS A 13 18.02 -5.59 -25.11
C CYS A 13 17.80 -6.25 -23.76
N SER A 14 18.79 -6.95 -23.26
CA SER A 14 18.86 -7.33 -21.84
C SER A 14 19.21 -6.08 -21.02
N LEU A 15 18.19 -5.28 -20.67
CA LEU A 15 18.36 -4.16 -19.76
C LEU A 15 18.46 -4.73 -18.33
N HIS A 16 19.69 -4.94 -17.86
CA HIS A 16 19.96 -5.12 -16.44
C HIS A 16 19.94 -3.76 -15.78
N GLY A 17 18.77 -3.27 -15.43
CA GLY A 17 18.59 -1.99 -14.73
C GLY A 17 17.43 -2.09 -13.78
N LEU A 18 17.56 -1.46 -12.61
CA LEU A 18 16.46 -1.26 -11.67
C LEU A 18 15.52 -0.20 -12.23
N LEU A 19 14.24 -0.52 -12.36
CA LEU A 19 13.23 0.42 -12.78
C LEU A 19 12.46 0.94 -11.56
N PHE A 20 12.43 2.27 -11.39
CA PHE A 20 11.59 2.92 -10.38
C PHE A 20 10.37 3.55 -11.04
N GLY A 21 9.19 3.15 -10.59
CA GLY A 21 7.92 3.69 -11.02
C GLY A 21 7.34 4.73 -10.05
N TYR A 22 6.12 5.14 -10.33
CA TYR A 22 5.29 6.00 -9.47
C TYR A 22 4.13 5.20 -8.91
N THR A 23 3.54 5.64 -7.80
CA THR A 23 2.39 4.98 -7.15
C THR A 23 1.23 4.72 -8.13
N GLU A 24 1.00 5.64 -9.08
CA GLU A 24 -0.05 5.51 -10.09
C GLU A 24 0.14 4.31 -11.02
N TRP A 25 1.36 3.77 -11.13
CA TRP A 25 1.62 2.57 -11.92
C TRP A 25 0.92 1.33 -11.35
N LEU A 26 0.64 1.32 -10.06
CA LEU A 26 -0.11 0.24 -9.41
C LEU A 26 -1.52 0.07 -9.99
N MET A 27 -2.09 1.12 -10.61
CA MET A 27 -3.38 1.03 -11.31
C MET A 27 -3.32 0.17 -12.58
N PHE A 28 -2.13 -0.07 -13.10
CA PHE A 28 -1.88 -0.87 -14.30
C PHE A 28 -1.18 -2.20 -13.97
N ALA A 29 -0.99 -2.51 -12.68
CA ALA A 29 -0.24 -3.68 -12.26
C ALA A 29 -0.85 -4.99 -12.81
N ASP A 30 -2.17 -5.10 -12.83
CA ASP A 30 -2.86 -6.29 -13.35
C ASP A 30 -2.64 -6.47 -14.86
N ASP A 31 -2.69 -5.36 -15.64
CA ASP A 31 -2.55 -5.38 -17.10
C ASP A 31 -1.08 -5.50 -17.56
N LYS A 32 -0.13 -5.08 -16.73
CA LYS A 32 1.30 -4.94 -17.06
C LYS A 32 2.21 -5.75 -16.14
N LEU A 33 1.67 -6.73 -15.45
CA LEU A 33 2.38 -7.51 -14.43
C LEU A 33 3.66 -8.17 -14.99
N GLU A 34 3.58 -8.74 -16.18
CA GLU A 34 4.72 -9.38 -16.84
C GLU A 34 5.85 -8.38 -17.16
N ASP A 35 5.48 -7.16 -17.59
CA ASP A 35 6.45 -6.10 -17.85
C ASP A 35 7.12 -5.64 -16.56
N PHE A 36 6.37 -5.55 -15.45
CA PHE A 36 6.92 -5.17 -14.14
C PHE A 36 7.92 -6.21 -13.64
N PHE A 37 7.61 -7.48 -13.76
CA PHE A 37 8.54 -8.56 -13.42
C PHE A 37 9.77 -8.55 -14.32
N ARG A 38 9.59 -8.45 -15.63
CA ARG A 38 10.69 -8.45 -16.61
C ARG A 38 11.67 -7.28 -16.39
N LEU A 39 11.18 -6.14 -15.92
CA LEU A 39 11.96 -4.93 -15.69
C LEU A 39 12.45 -4.77 -14.25
N ASP A 40 12.23 -5.77 -13.40
CA ASP A 40 12.63 -5.75 -11.98
C ASP A 40 12.20 -4.45 -11.29
N THR A 41 10.90 -4.16 -11.29
CA THR A 41 10.33 -2.84 -11.05
C THR A 41 10.09 -2.58 -9.58
N TYR A 42 10.48 -1.38 -9.12
CA TYR A 42 10.22 -0.86 -7.77
C TYR A 42 9.21 0.27 -7.83
N VAL A 43 8.18 0.21 -6.98
CA VAL A 43 7.14 1.25 -6.90
C VAL A 43 7.00 1.72 -5.46
N PRO A 44 7.36 2.98 -5.14
CA PRO A 44 7.08 3.55 -3.83
C PRO A 44 5.57 3.82 -3.70
N SER A 45 4.98 3.45 -2.54
CA SER A 45 3.57 3.67 -2.27
C SER A 45 3.30 3.86 -0.78
N ASN A 46 2.31 4.67 -0.45
CA ASN A 46 1.81 4.81 0.91
C ASN A 46 0.74 3.77 1.28
N PHE A 47 0.49 2.81 0.41
CA PHE A 47 -0.39 1.67 0.64
C PHE A 47 0.13 0.43 -0.09
N TYR A 48 -0.20 -0.74 0.45
CA TYR A 48 0.01 -2.03 -0.22
C TYR A 48 -1.19 -2.93 0.06
N PHE A 49 -1.89 -3.31 -0.98
CA PHE A 49 -3.08 -4.15 -0.87
C PHE A 49 -2.77 -5.59 -1.26
N ASN A 50 -3.03 -6.52 -0.34
CA ASN A 50 -2.92 -7.96 -0.60
C ASN A 50 -4.31 -8.60 -0.62
N ALA A 51 -4.84 -8.84 -1.82
CA ALA A 51 -6.18 -9.39 -2.03
C ALA A 51 -6.34 -10.84 -1.55
N ILE A 52 -5.24 -11.58 -1.42
CA ILE A 52 -5.28 -13.00 -1.00
C ILE A 52 -5.13 -13.17 0.51
N ASP A 53 -4.79 -12.12 1.24
CA ASP A 53 -4.66 -12.18 2.69
C ASP A 53 -6.01 -12.52 3.36
N SER A 54 -5.95 -13.42 4.33
CA SER A 54 -7.15 -13.92 5.03
C SER A 54 -7.90 -12.84 5.82
N LYS A 55 -7.17 -11.91 6.42
CA LYS A 55 -7.75 -10.79 7.19
C LYS A 55 -8.48 -9.82 6.26
N THR A 56 -7.87 -9.51 5.11
CA THR A 56 -8.48 -8.67 4.07
C THR A 56 -9.79 -9.27 3.60
N ARG A 57 -9.80 -10.56 3.25
CA ARG A 57 -11.03 -11.27 2.83
C ARG A 57 -12.10 -11.31 3.92
N SER A 58 -11.70 -11.52 5.18
CA SER A 58 -12.63 -11.51 6.31
C SER A 58 -13.28 -10.14 6.51
N LEU A 59 -12.52 -9.05 6.36
CA LEU A 59 -13.06 -7.70 6.42
C LEU A 59 -14.04 -7.43 5.27
N GLU A 60 -13.70 -7.81 4.04
CA GLU A 60 -14.59 -7.63 2.88
C GLU A 60 -15.89 -8.40 3.02
N GLN A 61 -15.84 -9.64 3.53
CA GLN A 61 -17.04 -10.43 3.81
C GLN A 61 -17.90 -9.80 4.92
N SER A 62 -17.26 -9.23 5.95
CA SER A 62 -17.97 -8.55 7.03
C SER A 62 -18.61 -7.26 6.53
N TYR A 63 -17.89 -6.50 5.72
CA TYR A 63 -18.42 -5.30 5.07
C TYR A 63 -19.66 -5.61 4.23
N ALA A 64 -19.58 -6.62 3.37
CA ALA A 64 -20.71 -7.02 2.53
C ALA A 64 -21.94 -7.45 3.36
N ARG A 65 -21.73 -8.11 4.50
CA ARG A 65 -22.84 -8.46 5.43
C ARG A 65 -23.44 -7.26 6.13
N TRP A 66 -22.62 -6.26 6.53
CA TRP A 66 -23.09 -5.07 7.25
C TRP A 66 -23.85 -4.10 6.36
N PHE A 67 -23.36 -3.91 5.14
CA PHE A 67 -23.90 -2.90 4.22
C PHE A 67 -24.76 -3.50 3.10
N ASN A 68 -24.88 -4.84 3.02
CA ASN A 68 -25.56 -5.57 1.96
C ASN A 68 -25.05 -5.23 0.55
N GLU A 69 -23.81 -4.78 0.44
CA GLU A 69 -23.13 -4.41 -0.79
C GLU A 69 -21.64 -4.77 -0.70
N PRO A 70 -21.01 -5.16 -1.80
CA PRO A 70 -19.56 -5.37 -1.80
C PRO A 70 -18.81 -4.05 -1.58
N MET A 71 -17.64 -4.14 -0.99
CA MET A 71 -16.76 -2.98 -0.85
C MET A 71 -16.36 -2.45 -2.23
N GLN A 72 -16.49 -1.13 -2.42
CA GLN A 72 -16.13 -0.49 -3.69
C GLN A 72 -14.70 -0.82 -4.10
N TYR A 73 -14.54 -1.24 -5.34
CA TYR A 73 -13.22 -1.45 -5.92
C TYR A 73 -12.58 -0.08 -6.25
N ALA A 74 -11.49 0.22 -5.60
CA ALA A 74 -10.67 1.39 -5.81
C ALA A 74 -9.23 1.07 -5.43
N LEU A 75 -8.27 1.86 -5.84
CA LEU A 75 -6.88 1.72 -5.44
C LEU A 75 -6.34 3.09 -4.96
N PRO A 76 -6.08 3.29 -3.65
CA PRO A 76 -6.34 2.36 -2.53
C PRO A 76 -7.83 2.10 -2.31
N ARG A 77 -8.16 0.99 -1.63
CA ARG A 77 -9.53 0.68 -1.20
C ARG A 77 -9.91 1.55 -0.01
N PHE A 78 -10.79 2.52 -0.22
CA PHE A 78 -11.17 3.50 0.81
C PHE A 78 -11.79 2.90 2.06
N GLY A 79 -12.58 1.83 1.93
CA GLY A 79 -13.14 1.12 3.07
C GLY A 79 -12.05 0.49 3.97
N ILE A 80 -11.02 -0.09 3.37
CA ILE A 80 -9.87 -0.65 4.11
C ILE A 80 -9.03 0.48 4.71
N THR A 81 -8.81 1.57 3.98
CA THR A 81 -8.11 2.75 4.51
C THR A 81 -8.78 3.28 5.77
N GLY A 82 -10.11 3.47 5.72
CA GLY A 82 -10.86 3.93 6.89
C GLY A 82 -10.78 2.95 8.07
N TYR A 83 -10.86 1.67 7.80
CA TYR A 83 -10.72 0.62 8.81
C TYR A 83 -9.33 0.66 9.46
N ASP A 84 -8.26 0.68 8.64
CA ASP A 84 -6.87 0.73 9.14
C ASP A 84 -6.62 1.97 10.02
N HIS A 85 -7.08 3.14 9.57
CA HIS A 85 -6.94 4.37 10.33
C HIS A 85 -7.70 4.31 11.66
N ALA A 86 -8.93 3.83 11.65
CA ALA A 86 -9.73 3.68 12.86
C ALA A 86 -9.04 2.71 13.85
N GLN A 87 -8.60 1.54 13.39
CA GLN A 87 -7.91 0.57 14.23
C GLN A 87 -6.60 1.11 14.80
N PHE A 88 -5.82 1.83 13.99
CA PHE A 88 -4.58 2.46 14.43
C PHE A 88 -4.79 3.41 15.61
N PHE A 89 -5.77 4.31 15.49
CA PHE A 89 -6.07 5.27 16.55
C PHE A 89 -6.71 4.61 17.77
N LEU A 90 -7.65 3.69 17.59
CA LEU A 90 -8.32 2.99 18.70
C LEU A 90 -7.32 2.19 19.52
N HIS A 91 -6.49 1.37 18.90
CA HIS A 91 -5.45 0.61 19.60
C HIS A 91 -4.39 1.51 20.23
N GLY A 92 -4.02 2.60 19.54
CA GLY A 92 -3.06 3.55 20.07
C GLY A 92 -3.56 4.29 21.32
N TYR A 93 -4.81 4.74 21.30
CA TYR A 93 -5.42 5.40 22.46
C TYR A 93 -5.71 4.43 23.60
N ASP A 94 -6.13 3.21 23.32
CA ASP A 94 -6.33 2.19 24.34
C ASP A 94 -5.04 1.92 25.12
N LYS A 95 -3.93 1.78 24.42
CA LYS A 95 -2.63 1.45 25.03
C LYS A 95 -1.92 2.66 25.68
N HIS A 96 -1.98 3.83 25.06
CA HIS A 96 -1.15 4.98 25.43
C HIS A 96 -1.97 6.19 25.94
N GLY A 97 -3.29 6.15 25.83
CA GLY A 97 -4.19 7.23 26.23
C GLY A 97 -3.77 8.57 25.58
N LYS A 98 -3.82 9.64 26.38
CA LYS A 98 -3.45 11.00 25.95
C LYS A 98 -1.99 11.17 25.50
N LYS A 99 -1.12 10.18 25.76
CA LYS A 99 0.28 10.19 25.33
C LYS A 99 0.50 9.61 23.94
N PHE A 100 -0.55 9.06 23.33
CA PHE A 100 -0.47 8.54 21.96
C PHE A 100 -0.16 9.66 20.98
N ARG A 101 0.87 9.46 20.16
CA ARG A 101 1.29 10.35 19.07
C ARG A 101 1.38 9.63 17.74
N GLY A 102 1.20 8.31 17.72
CA GLY A 102 1.32 7.48 16.53
C GLY A 102 2.74 7.38 15.99
N THR A 103 3.75 7.66 16.83
CA THR A 103 5.15 7.56 16.44
C THR A 103 5.64 6.12 16.41
N LYS A 104 6.81 5.90 15.82
CA LYS A 104 7.46 4.58 15.74
C LYS A 104 7.49 3.90 17.12
N GLY A 105 7.03 2.65 17.18
CA GLY A 105 6.97 1.86 18.41
C GLY A 105 5.73 2.08 19.28
N GLN A 106 4.88 3.05 18.97
CA GLN A 106 3.60 3.23 19.69
C GLN A 106 2.45 2.43 19.07
N SER A 107 2.51 2.12 17.79
CA SER A 107 1.48 1.30 17.15
C SER A 107 1.67 -0.18 17.48
N THR A 108 0.58 -0.85 17.84
CA THR A 108 0.49 -2.30 18.00
C THR A 108 -0.43 -2.94 16.98
N TYR A 109 -1.04 -2.13 16.14
CA TYR A 109 -1.91 -2.55 15.06
C TYR A 109 -1.09 -2.85 13.81
N VAL A 110 -1.38 -3.99 13.16
CA VAL A 110 -0.81 -4.35 11.85
C VAL A 110 -1.85 -4.02 10.79
N PRO A 111 -1.63 -3.00 9.96
CA PRO A 111 -2.59 -2.55 8.96
C PRO A 111 -2.76 -3.58 7.84
N LEU A 112 -3.91 -3.56 7.19
CA LEU A 112 -4.22 -4.38 6.02
C LEU A 112 -3.70 -3.76 4.72
N GLN A 113 -3.69 -2.43 4.66
CA GLN A 113 -3.33 -1.68 3.45
C GLN A 113 -2.53 -0.41 3.73
N ASN A 114 -2.97 0.40 4.71
CA ASN A 114 -2.45 1.76 4.93
C ASN A 114 -1.75 1.89 6.28
N PRO A 115 -0.46 1.61 6.36
CA PRO A 115 0.29 1.82 7.60
C PRO A 115 0.43 3.31 7.93
N LEU A 116 0.43 3.60 9.24
CA LEU A 116 0.65 4.93 9.76
C LEU A 116 1.81 4.92 10.75
N GLN A 117 2.73 5.86 10.54
CA GLN A 117 3.83 6.14 11.46
C GLN A 117 4.12 7.63 11.42
N PHE A 118 3.71 8.34 12.46
CA PHE A 118 3.87 9.79 12.50
C PHE A 118 5.23 10.21 13.05
N LYS A 119 5.75 11.30 12.48
CA LYS A 119 6.89 12.04 13.00
C LYS A 119 6.54 13.51 13.13
N GLN A 120 7.06 14.13 14.17
CA GLN A 120 6.91 15.55 14.37
C GLN A 120 7.81 16.32 13.39
N VAL A 121 7.22 17.18 12.59
CA VAL A 121 7.93 18.01 11.58
C VAL A 121 8.03 19.46 11.97
N SER A 122 7.22 19.91 12.96
CA SER A 122 7.24 21.26 13.50
C SER A 122 6.74 21.27 14.94
N THR A 123 6.67 22.44 15.55
CA THR A 123 6.15 22.59 16.92
C THR A 123 4.73 22.07 17.12
N ALA A 124 3.92 22.04 16.06
CA ALA A 124 2.52 21.58 16.10
C ALA A 124 2.14 20.58 15.00
N GLY A 125 3.05 20.27 14.08
CA GLY A 125 2.77 19.42 12.91
C GLY A 125 3.29 17.99 13.08
N MET A 126 2.42 17.02 12.76
CA MET A 126 2.78 15.60 12.62
C MET A 126 2.56 15.19 11.17
N GLN A 127 3.49 14.42 10.62
CA GLN A 127 3.41 13.90 9.25
C GLN A 127 3.55 12.38 9.28
N ASN A 128 2.75 11.68 8.47
CA ASN A 128 2.98 10.26 8.24
C ASN A 128 4.21 10.09 7.34
N GLU A 129 5.20 9.39 7.82
CA GLU A 129 6.44 9.09 7.07
C GLU A 129 6.50 7.64 6.58
N PHE A 130 5.47 6.86 6.87
CA PHE A 130 5.47 5.47 6.44
C PHE A 130 5.24 5.36 4.92
N PHE A 131 6.04 4.52 4.27
CA PHE A 131 5.78 4.10 2.91
C PHE A 131 6.25 2.65 2.68
N HIS A 132 5.67 2.02 1.67
CA HIS A 132 6.13 0.76 1.13
C HIS A 132 7.01 0.98 -0.10
N LEU A 133 8.00 0.15 -0.27
CA LEU A 133 8.64 -0.06 -1.55
C LEU A 133 8.17 -1.43 -2.07
N ILE A 134 7.32 -1.42 -3.08
CA ILE A 134 6.77 -2.63 -3.70
C ILE A 134 7.75 -3.04 -4.79
N HIS A 135 8.26 -4.26 -4.72
CA HIS A 135 9.22 -4.82 -5.66
C HIS A 135 8.58 -5.96 -6.44
N TYR A 136 8.52 -5.79 -7.73
CA TYR A 136 8.14 -6.81 -8.70
C TYR A 136 9.41 -7.48 -9.20
N SER A 137 9.83 -8.54 -8.54
CA SER A 137 11.09 -9.24 -8.82
C SER A 137 11.06 -9.95 -10.16
N SER A 138 12.17 -9.96 -10.89
CA SER A 138 12.36 -10.73 -12.12
C SER A 138 12.16 -12.25 -11.94
N GLN A 139 12.08 -12.72 -10.70
CA GLN A 139 11.73 -14.11 -10.36
C GLN A 139 10.21 -14.35 -10.29
N GLY A 140 9.38 -13.35 -10.56
CA GLY A 140 7.92 -13.46 -10.50
C GLY A 140 7.31 -13.30 -9.11
N ASN A 141 8.06 -12.76 -8.15
CA ASN A 141 7.58 -12.50 -6.80
C ASN A 141 7.24 -11.01 -6.60
N ILE A 142 6.22 -10.76 -5.79
CA ILE A 142 5.89 -9.41 -5.33
C ILE A 142 6.25 -9.31 -3.87
N GLU A 143 7.14 -8.40 -3.54
CA GLU A 143 7.62 -8.16 -2.19
C GLU A 143 7.25 -6.74 -1.76
N SER A 144 6.85 -6.57 -0.49
CA SER A 144 6.60 -5.26 0.08
C SER A 144 7.58 -5.01 1.21
N ILE A 145 8.45 -4.04 1.01
CA ILE A 145 9.43 -3.60 2.00
C ILE A 145 8.89 -2.35 2.67
N ALA A 146 8.73 -2.40 3.98
CA ALA A 146 8.20 -1.30 4.79
C ALA A 146 9.34 -0.41 5.31
N TYR A 147 9.18 0.92 5.23
CA TYR A 147 10.13 1.92 5.70
C TYR A 147 9.49 2.87 6.71
#